data_4ca18e4bee01d2e9a96d6a90fd6afa3c
#
_entry.id   4ca18e4bee01d2e9a96d6a90fd6afa3c
#
_cell.length_a   1.000
_cell.length_b   1.000
_cell.length_c   1.000
_cell.angle_alpha   90.00
_cell.angle_beta   90.00
_cell.angle_gamma   90.00
#
_symmetry.space_group_name_H-M   'P 1'
#
loop_
_entity.id
_entity.type
_entity.pdbx_description
1 polymer ?
#
loop_
_entity_poly.entity_id
_entity_poly.type
_entity_poly.pdbx_seq_one_letter_code
_entity_poly.pdbx_strand_id
1 'polypeptide(L)'
;MPVPLINGVAYGWGNVQVILFGTPLTTISKIDYNHKQNKENIYGAGYEPIARGYGRVEYSGSIELKTDEWKSIIAQSPNRNPLNIPPFEIQVIMGGSNVIPTKDVLKMVEFLENPLSSSEGDTSITVTIPLVIGTIVR
;
A
#
# COMPACT_ATOMS: atom_id res chain seq x y z
N MET A 1 0.04 20.58 -3.42
CA MET A 1 0.98 19.46 -3.29
C MET A 1 1.62 19.18 -4.64
N PRO A 2 2.95 19.18 -4.70
CA PRO A 2 3.60 18.88 -5.96
C PRO A 2 3.40 17.41 -6.33
N VAL A 3 3.09 17.19 -7.60
CA VAL A 3 2.94 15.87 -8.17
C VAL A 3 4.08 15.65 -9.14
N PRO A 4 4.66 14.46 -9.21
CA PRO A 4 5.70 14.21 -10.19
C PRO A 4 5.18 14.37 -11.61
N LEU A 5 6.02 14.96 -12.46
CA LEU A 5 5.72 15.15 -13.87
C LEU A 5 6.43 14.09 -14.69
N ILE A 6 5.69 13.44 -15.59
CA ILE A 6 6.25 12.50 -16.54
C ILE A 6 5.87 13.00 -17.93
N ASN A 7 6.85 13.32 -18.74
CA ASN A 7 6.64 13.91 -20.06
C ASN A 7 5.78 15.18 -20.01
N GLY A 8 5.93 15.97 -18.94
CA GLY A 8 5.18 17.21 -18.76
C GLY A 8 3.75 17.03 -18.25
N VAL A 9 3.35 15.81 -17.92
CA VAL A 9 2.01 15.52 -17.43
C VAL A 9 2.08 15.03 -15.99
N ALA A 10 1.23 15.57 -15.12
CA ALA A 10 1.17 15.20 -13.72
C ALA A 10 0.21 14.03 -13.49
N TYR A 11 0.62 13.09 -12.66
CA TYR A 11 -0.28 12.05 -12.18
C TYR A 11 -1.13 12.60 -11.04
N GLY A 12 -2.45 12.48 -11.16
CA GLY A 12 -3.37 12.97 -10.16
C GLY A 12 -3.83 11.88 -9.18
N TRP A 13 -4.09 12.30 -7.95
CA TRP A 13 -4.59 11.39 -6.91
C TRP A 13 -5.94 10.79 -7.26
N GLY A 14 -6.79 11.52 -7.98
CA GLY A 14 -8.12 11.04 -8.36
C GLY A 14 -8.13 9.78 -9.22
N ASN A 15 -6.96 9.37 -9.73
CA ASN A 15 -6.84 8.16 -10.54
C ASN A 15 -6.42 6.94 -9.72
N VAL A 16 -6.33 7.07 -8.41
CA VAL A 16 -6.01 5.95 -7.51
C VAL A 16 -7.31 5.34 -7.00
N GLN A 17 -7.49 4.05 -7.23
CA GLN A 17 -8.66 3.31 -6.78
C GLN A 17 -8.26 2.16 -5.87
N VAL A 18 -8.89 2.07 -4.72
CA VAL A 18 -8.72 0.93 -3.82
C VAL A 18 -10.09 0.33 -3.60
N ILE A 19 -10.21 -0.96 -3.86
CA ILE A 19 -11.47 -1.69 -3.75
C ILE A 19 -11.33 -2.72 -2.63
N LEU A 20 -12.20 -2.62 -1.63
CA LEU A 20 -12.25 -3.54 -0.51
C LEU A 20 -13.68 -4.04 -0.35
N PHE A 21 -13.85 -5.35 -0.20
CA PHE A 21 -15.18 -6.00 -0.14
C PHE A 21 -16.06 -5.70 -1.36
N GLY A 22 -15.42 -5.47 -2.52
CA GLY A 22 -16.15 -5.11 -3.74
C GLY A 22 -16.63 -3.67 -3.78
N THR A 23 -16.29 -2.85 -2.79
CA THR A 23 -16.69 -1.45 -2.68
C THR A 23 -15.47 -0.55 -2.75
N PRO A 24 -15.46 0.47 -3.60
CA PRO A 24 -14.35 1.42 -3.63
C PRO A 24 -14.27 2.20 -2.33
N LEU A 25 -13.05 2.37 -1.81
CA LEU A 25 -12.79 3.22 -0.66
C LEU A 25 -12.63 4.65 -1.15
N THR A 26 -13.42 5.57 -0.60
CA THR A 26 -13.46 6.95 -1.06
C THR A 26 -12.71 7.93 -0.17
N THR A 27 -12.35 7.51 1.04
CA THR A 27 -11.72 8.40 2.02
C THR A 27 -10.25 8.10 2.25
N ILE A 28 -9.62 7.41 1.31
CA ILE A 28 -8.19 7.12 1.40
C ILE A 28 -7.40 8.41 1.21
N SER A 29 -6.55 8.72 2.18
CA SER A 29 -5.66 9.88 2.11
C SER A 29 -4.34 9.53 1.48
N LYS A 30 -3.88 8.29 1.65
CA LYS A 30 -2.57 7.89 1.19
C LYS A 30 -2.48 6.36 1.06
N ILE A 31 -1.72 5.91 0.10
CA ILE A 31 -1.35 4.50 -0.02
C ILE A 31 0.14 4.42 -0.35
N ASP A 32 0.86 3.59 0.40
CA ASP A 32 2.26 3.28 0.15
C ASP A 32 2.39 1.78 -0.03
N TYR A 33 3.20 1.37 -0.98
CA TYR A 33 3.56 -0.03 -1.12
C TYR A 33 4.98 -0.12 -1.68
N ASN A 34 5.66 -1.19 -1.34
CA ASN A 34 7.07 -1.35 -1.60
C ASN A 34 7.40 -2.83 -1.73
N HIS A 35 8.40 -3.13 -2.51
CA HIS A 35 9.01 -4.44 -2.48
C HIS A 35 10.52 -4.28 -2.38
N LYS A 36 11.14 -5.16 -1.64
CA LYS A 36 12.59 -5.15 -1.47
C LYS A 36 13.14 -6.57 -1.51
N GLN A 37 14.37 -6.67 -1.88
CA GLN A 37 15.09 -7.94 -1.91
C GLN A 37 16.42 -7.75 -1.19
N ASN A 38 16.77 -8.68 -0.31
CA ASN A 38 18.08 -8.69 0.28
C ASN A 38 19.11 -9.08 -0.77
N LYS A 39 20.13 -8.26 -0.90
CA LYS A 39 21.24 -8.51 -1.82
C LYS A 39 22.54 -8.32 -1.07
N GLU A 40 23.44 -9.24 -1.24
CA GLU A 40 24.73 -9.20 -0.56
C GLU A 40 25.85 -9.43 -1.55
N ASN A 41 26.96 -8.72 -1.33
CA ASN A 41 28.17 -8.98 -2.08
C ASN A 41 28.87 -10.17 -1.46
N ILE A 42 29.30 -11.09 -2.30
CA ILE A 42 30.07 -12.26 -1.87
C ILE A 42 31.54 -11.99 -2.19
N TYR A 43 32.39 -12.12 -1.18
CA TYR A 43 33.81 -11.83 -1.29
C TYR A 43 34.62 -13.12 -1.34
N GLY A 44 35.64 -13.10 -2.19
CA GLY A 44 36.66 -14.15 -2.20
C GLY A 44 37.86 -13.72 -1.37
N ALA A 45 39.04 -14.09 -1.80
CA ALA A 45 40.29 -13.80 -1.09
C ALA A 45 40.78 -12.35 -1.24
N GLY A 46 40.12 -11.53 -2.04
CA GLY A 46 40.51 -10.14 -2.29
C GLY A 46 39.62 -9.13 -1.61
N TYR A 47 39.83 -7.85 -1.89
CA TYR A 47 39.05 -6.75 -1.35
C TYR A 47 37.76 -6.49 -2.17
N GLU A 48 37.74 -6.96 -3.40
CA GLU A 48 36.60 -6.74 -4.29
C GLU A 48 35.62 -7.90 -4.22
N PRO A 49 34.29 -7.62 -4.33
CA PRO A 49 33.32 -8.69 -4.38
C PRO A 49 33.43 -9.48 -5.68
N ILE A 50 33.26 -10.80 -5.60
CA ILE A 50 33.36 -11.69 -6.75
C ILE A 50 31.98 -12.13 -7.27
N ALA A 51 30.93 -11.96 -6.45
CA ALA A 51 29.58 -12.36 -6.82
C ALA A 51 28.56 -11.60 -5.98
N ARG A 52 27.29 -11.78 -6.29
CA ARG A 52 26.20 -11.22 -5.51
C ARG A 52 25.21 -12.30 -5.15
N GLY A 53 24.86 -12.38 -3.87
CA GLY A 53 23.80 -13.25 -3.39
C GLY A 53 22.46 -12.54 -3.39
N TYR A 54 21.40 -13.24 -3.77
CA TYR A 54 20.04 -12.71 -3.79
C TYR A 54 19.21 -13.46 -2.75
N GLY A 55 18.62 -12.70 -1.84
CA GLY A 55 17.74 -13.23 -0.83
C GLY A 55 16.28 -13.21 -1.28
N ARG A 56 15.38 -13.41 -0.30
CA ARG A 56 13.95 -13.39 -0.60
C ARG A 56 13.48 -11.96 -0.93
N VAL A 57 12.41 -11.90 -1.71
CA VAL A 57 11.72 -10.65 -1.99
C VAL A 57 10.59 -10.49 -0.97
N GLU A 58 10.51 -9.33 -0.36
CA GLU A 58 9.47 -9.00 0.61
C GLU A 58 8.63 -7.85 0.10
N TYR A 59 7.33 -7.96 0.25
CA TYR A 59 6.38 -6.94 -0.13
C TYR A 59 5.72 -6.37 1.11
N SER A 60 5.62 -5.07 1.20
CA SER A 60 5.00 -4.39 2.33
C SER A 60 4.28 -3.15 1.87
N GLY A 61 3.37 -2.66 2.69
CA GLY A 61 2.67 -1.43 2.38
C GLY A 61 1.90 -0.91 3.58
N SER A 62 1.30 0.25 3.39
CA SER A 62 0.41 0.85 4.36
C SER A 62 -0.64 1.67 3.65
N ILE A 63 -1.77 1.86 4.33
CA ILE A 63 -2.87 2.65 3.82
C ILE A 63 -3.33 3.60 4.91
N GLU A 64 -3.65 4.84 4.52
CA GLU A 64 -4.15 5.84 5.44
C GLU A 64 -5.60 6.14 5.12
N LEU A 65 -6.47 5.96 6.10
CA LEU A 65 -7.91 6.12 5.97
C LEU A 65 -8.42 7.10 7.01
N LYS A 66 -9.59 7.66 6.75
CA LYS A 66 -10.36 8.33 7.80
C LYS A 66 -10.80 7.30 8.84
N THR A 67 -10.79 7.71 10.11
CA THR A 67 -11.17 6.83 11.22
C THR A 67 -12.57 6.26 11.05
N ASP A 68 -13.51 7.06 10.54
CA ASP A 68 -14.88 6.60 10.32
C ASP A 68 -14.95 5.43 9.32
N GLU A 69 -14.17 5.50 8.25
CA GLU A 69 -14.08 4.42 7.28
C GLU A 69 -13.46 3.16 7.90
N TRP A 70 -12.41 3.35 8.69
CA TRP A 70 -11.76 2.25 9.38
C TRP A 70 -12.71 1.56 10.36
N LYS A 71 -13.50 2.33 11.09
CA LYS A 71 -14.52 1.76 11.99
C LYS A 71 -15.58 0.98 11.23
N SER A 72 -15.97 1.43 10.05
CA SER A 72 -16.89 0.68 9.19
C SER A 72 -16.29 -0.66 8.77
N ILE A 73 -15.02 -0.68 8.42
CA ILE A 73 -14.32 -1.91 8.06
C ILE A 73 -14.28 -2.87 9.27
N ILE A 74 -13.97 -2.35 10.45
CA ILE A 74 -13.97 -3.16 11.67
C ILE A 74 -15.36 -3.77 11.92
N ALA A 75 -16.41 -2.98 11.77
CA ALA A 75 -17.77 -3.46 12.00
C ALA A 75 -18.19 -4.57 11.03
N GLN A 76 -17.67 -4.56 9.80
CA GLN A 76 -17.95 -5.57 8.79
C GLN A 76 -17.03 -6.78 8.87
N SER A 77 -16.01 -6.72 9.71
CA SER A 77 -15.02 -7.78 9.83
C SER A 77 -15.55 -8.95 10.66
N PRO A 78 -15.10 -10.20 10.37
CA PRO A 78 -15.45 -11.35 11.22
C PRO A 78 -15.04 -11.09 12.67
N ASN A 79 -15.96 -11.32 13.60
CA ASN A 79 -15.76 -11.07 15.03
C ASN A 79 -15.32 -9.64 15.34
N ARG A 80 -15.63 -8.68 14.47
CA ARG A 80 -15.21 -7.28 14.57
C ARG A 80 -13.69 -7.14 14.70
N ASN A 81 -12.97 -8.04 14.08
CA ASN A 81 -11.51 -8.03 14.08
C ASN A 81 -11.00 -7.97 12.64
N PRO A 82 -10.42 -6.84 12.20
CA PRO A 82 -9.98 -6.69 10.82
C PRO A 82 -8.84 -7.64 10.47
N LEU A 83 -8.14 -8.20 11.45
CA LEU A 83 -7.08 -9.18 11.20
C LEU A 83 -7.65 -10.54 10.74
N ASN A 84 -8.95 -10.76 10.91
CA ASN A 84 -9.63 -11.98 10.46
C ASN A 84 -10.21 -11.85 9.05
N ILE A 85 -10.04 -10.72 8.39
CA ILE A 85 -10.50 -10.55 7.02
C ILE A 85 -9.67 -11.44 6.10
N PRO A 86 -10.31 -12.25 5.23
CA PRO A 86 -9.56 -13.03 4.25
C PRO A 86 -8.70 -12.16 3.35
N PRO A 87 -7.63 -12.69 2.75
CA PRO A 87 -6.80 -11.90 1.83
C PRO A 87 -7.61 -11.28 0.72
N PHE A 88 -7.31 -10.04 0.40
CA PHE A 88 -8.01 -9.26 -0.62
C PHE A 88 -7.02 -8.61 -1.58
N GLU A 89 -7.54 -7.99 -2.62
CA GLU A 89 -6.74 -7.29 -3.62
C GLU A 89 -6.94 -5.79 -3.51
N ILE A 90 -5.87 -5.05 -3.78
CA ILE A 90 -5.92 -3.61 -3.93
C ILE A 90 -5.44 -3.27 -5.33
N GLN A 91 -6.23 -2.51 -6.07
CA GLN A 91 -5.86 -2.04 -7.39
C GLN A 91 -5.50 -0.57 -7.30
N VAL A 92 -4.29 -0.24 -7.71
CA VAL A 92 -3.81 1.15 -7.75
C VAL A 92 -3.64 1.54 -9.21
N ILE A 93 -4.47 2.45 -9.65
CA ILE A 93 -4.45 2.94 -11.02
C ILE A 93 -4.01 4.40 -10.98
N MET A 94 -2.92 4.70 -11.66
CA MET A 94 -2.40 6.05 -11.76
C MET A 94 -2.33 6.46 -13.21
N GLY A 95 -2.81 7.66 -13.51
CA GLY A 95 -2.76 8.21 -14.84
C GLY A 95 -3.25 9.65 -14.85
N GLY A 96 -3.15 10.30 -15.98
CA GLY A 96 -3.63 11.64 -16.19
C GLY A 96 -4.30 11.75 -17.55
N SER A 97 -4.76 12.96 -17.91
CA SER A 97 -5.52 13.19 -19.14
C SER A 97 -4.79 12.76 -20.40
N ASN A 98 -3.46 12.86 -20.43
CA ASN A 98 -2.66 12.55 -21.61
C ASN A 98 -1.56 11.52 -21.28
N VAL A 99 -1.73 10.72 -20.21
CA VAL A 99 -0.76 9.74 -19.78
C VAL A 99 -1.40 8.37 -19.83
N ILE A 100 -0.65 7.39 -20.35
CA ILE A 100 -1.11 6.00 -20.34
C ILE A 100 -1.25 5.55 -18.88
N PRO A 101 -2.43 5.09 -18.45
CA PRO A 101 -2.59 4.65 -17.06
C PRO A 101 -1.71 3.45 -16.75
N THR A 102 -1.10 3.48 -15.57
CA THR A 102 -0.40 2.33 -15.02
C THR A 102 -1.25 1.72 -13.93
N LYS A 103 -1.30 0.40 -13.90
CA LYS A 103 -2.09 -0.33 -12.92
C LYS A 103 -1.21 -1.31 -12.17
N ASP A 104 -1.18 -1.15 -10.87
CA ASP A 104 -0.53 -2.10 -9.97
C ASP A 104 -1.62 -2.85 -9.21
N VAL A 105 -1.51 -4.16 -9.14
CA VAL A 105 -2.44 -5.00 -8.39
C VAL A 105 -1.69 -5.63 -7.24
N LEU A 106 -2.08 -5.28 -6.03
CA LEU A 106 -1.52 -5.85 -4.81
C LEU A 106 -2.40 -7.04 -4.44
N LYS A 107 -1.83 -8.23 -4.44
CA LYS A 107 -2.56 -9.48 -4.20
C LYS A 107 -2.24 -10.06 -2.84
N MET A 108 -3.20 -10.78 -2.28
CA MET A 108 -3.09 -11.43 -0.97
C MET A 108 -2.73 -10.41 0.11
N VAL A 109 -3.48 -9.32 0.14
CA VAL A 109 -3.27 -8.24 1.11
C VAL A 109 -4.08 -8.53 2.37
N GLU A 110 -3.45 -8.38 3.51
CA GLU A 110 -4.11 -8.50 4.81
C GLU A 110 -3.66 -7.36 5.72
N PHE A 111 -4.53 -6.97 6.63
CA PHE A 111 -4.17 -5.99 7.64
C PHE A 111 -3.30 -6.62 8.72
N LEU A 112 -2.23 -5.93 9.09
CA LEU A 112 -1.30 -6.42 10.11
C LEU A 112 -1.67 -5.95 11.51
N GLU A 113 -2.35 -4.83 11.64
CA GLU A 113 -2.66 -4.22 12.93
C GLU A 113 -4.04 -3.59 12.88
N ASN A 114 -4.59 -3.35 14.06
CA ASN A 114 -5.84 -2.62 14.22
C ASN A 114 -5.56 -1.35 15.04
N PRO A 115 -4.89 -0.35 14.45
CA PRO A 115 -4.59 0.87 15.16
C PRO A 115 -5.82 1.76 15.29
N LEU A 116 -5.97 2.37 16.45
CA LEU A 116 -6.98 3.38 16.71
C LEU A 116 -6.33 4.50 17.49
N SER A 117 -6.53 5.72 17.04
CA SER A 117 -6.02 6.88 17.74
C SER A 117 -7.02 8.02 17.65
N SER A 118 -7.03 8.87 18.66
CA SER A 118 -7.81 10.08 18.64
C SER A 118 -7.07 11.15 19.42
N SER A 119 -7.19 12.39 18.97
CA SER A 119 -6.62 13.54 19.63
C SER A 119 -7.70 14.58 19.87
N GLU A 120 -7.67 15.19 21.02
CA GLU A 120 -8.60 16.25 21.36
C GLU A 120 -8.40 17.44 20.42
N GLY A 121 -9.51 17.97 19.91
CA GLY A 121 -9.46 19.11 19.00
C GLY A 121 -9.34 18.78 17.53
N ASP A 122 -9.15 17.52 17.17
CA ASP A 122 -9.08 17.12 15.77
C ASP A 122 -10.47 17.13 15.13
N THR A 123 -10.56 17.79 13.99
CA THR A 123 -11.80 17.81 13.19
C THR A 123 -11.84 16.66 12.20
N SER A 124 -10.68 16.08 11.89
CA SER A 124 -10.56 14.98 10.95
C SER A 124 -9.43 14.08 11.42
N ILE A 125 -9.78 12.87 11.82
CA ILE A 125 -8.83 11.90 12.36
C ILE A 125 -8.57 10.86 11.29
N THR A 126 -7.30 10.62 11.00
CA THR A 126 -6.87 9.57 10.07
C THR A 126 -6.13 8.49 10.82
N VAL A 127 -6.11 7.29 10.27
CA VAL A 127 -5.40 6.16 10.82
C VAL A 127 -4.57 5.52 9.72
N THR A 128 -3.34 5.17 10.03
CA THR A 128 -2.43 4.48 9.12
C THR A 128 -2.36 3.02 9.52
N ILE A 129 -2.69 2.13 8.59
CA ILE A 129 -2.77 0.70 8.84
C ILE A 129 -1.68 0.02 8.02
N PRO A 130 -0.73 -0.70 8.66
CA PRO A 130 0.24 -1.47 7.92
C PRO A 130 -0.40 -2.70 7.28
N LEU A 131 0.10 -3.05 6.11
CA LEU A 131 -0.39 -4.17 5.31
C LEU A 131 0.71 -5.18 5.06
N VAL A 132 0.34 -6.45 4.99
CA VAL A 132 1.18 -7.48 4.40
C VAL A 132 0.65 -7.78 3.01
N ILE A 133 1.55 -7.87 2.06
CA ILE A 133 1.22 -8.08 0.64
C ILE A 133 1.89 -9.36 0.18
N GLY A 134 1.15 -10.22 -0.49
CA GLY A 134 1.71 -11.46 -1.03
C GLY A 134 2.53 -11.23 -2.28
N THR A 135 2.00 -10.44 -3.21
CA THR A 135 2.71 -10.09 -4.44
C THR A 135 2.13 -8.82 -5.04
N ILE A 136 2.92 -8.19 -5.89
CA ILE A 136 2.49 -7.02 -6.65
C ILE A 136 2.61 -7.37 -8.14
N VAL A 137 1.51 -7.24 -8.87
CA VAL A 137 1.47 -7.48 -10.32
C VAL A 137 1.38 -6.15 -11.03
N ARG A 138 2.29 -5.92 -11.94
CA ARG A 138 2.35 -4.68 -12.72
C ARG A 138 2.05 -4.91 -14.18
#